data_33c0518034bc4dbfb7c6589ff255aa56
#
_entry.id   33c0518034bc4dbfb7c6589ff255aa56
#
_cell.length_a   1.000
_cell.length_b   1.000
_cell.length_c   1.000
_cell.angle_alpha   90.00
_cell.angle_beta   90.00
_cell.angle_gamma   90.00
#
_symmetry.space_group_name_H-M   'P 1'
#
loop_
_entity.id
_entity.type
_entity.pdbx_description
1 polymer ?
#
loop_
_entity_poly.entity_id
_entity_poly.type
_entity_poly.pdbx_seq_one_letter_code
_entity_poly.pdbx_strand_id
1 'polypeptide(L)'
;EVWDLMGITFDGHPHLTRIMMPKSWQGHPLRKDYPARATEFDPFMLDAVKQDQEQDNLLFKPEEWGMARGNENEDYMFLNLGPNHPSAHGAFRLVLQLDGEEIRDCVPDIGYHHRGAEKMGERQSWHSYIPYTDRVEYLGGVMNNLPYVLAVEKLAGIKVPNRVDMIRVMMAELFRIQSHLLFLGTYIQDVGAMTPVFFTFTDRQKIYTIIEAITGARMHPAWFRIGGVAHDLPTGWARLIQDNLLSWLPKRLMEYEKAAMRNSILRGRTIGVAAYNTAQALAWGTTGGGLRATG
;
A
#
# COMPACT_ATOMS: atom_id res chain seq x y z
N GLU A 1 10.90 -3.66 -12.11
CA GLU A 1 9.55 -3.32 -12.60
C GLU A 1 9.57 -2.91 -14.07
N VAL A 2 10.39 -1.91 -14.43
CA VAL A 2 10.41 -1.37 -15.82
C VAL A 2 10.70 -2.45 -16.85
N TRP A 3 11.70 -3.31 -16.60
CA TRP A 3 11.96 -4.45 -17.47
C TRP A 3 10.79 -5.43 -17.46
N ASP A 4 10.32 -5.81 -16.29
CA ASP A 4 9.26 -6.83 -16.13
C ASP A 4 7.96 -6.43 -16.84
N LEU A 5 7.53 -5.17 -16.66
CA LEU A 5 6.26 -4.69 -17.19
C LEU A 5 6.35 -4.08 -18.59
N MET A 6 7.49 -3.47 -18.97
CA MET A 6 7.66 -2.72 -20.22
C MET A 6 8.68 -3.33 -21.19
N GLY A 7 9.50 -4.27 -20.72
CA GLY A 7 10.53 -4.91 -21.54
C GLY A 7 11.76 -4.06 -21.84
N ILE A 8 11.98 -2.98 -21.07
CA ILE A 8 13.15 -2.11 -21.22
C ILE A 8 14.30 -2.71 -20.41
N THR A 9 15.40 -3.06 -21.07
CA THR A 9 16.59 -3.65 -20.45
C THR A 9 17.49 -2.58 -19.87
N PHE A 10 18.27 -2.96 -18.87
CA PHE A 10 19.28 -2.12 -18.24
C PHE A 10 20.63 -2.81 -18.31
N ASP A 11 21.57 -2.22 -19.02
CA ASP A 11 22.92 -2.78 -19.15
C ASP A 11 23.63 -2.77 -17.80
N GLY A 12 24.31 -3.87 -17.47
CA GLY A 12 25.03 -4.00 -16.21
C GLY A 12 24.14 -4.24 -14.97
N HIS A 13 22.82 -4.47 -15.13
CA HIS A 13 21.98 -4.84 -14.00
C HIS A 13 22.39 -6.22 -13.45
N PRO A 14 22.72 -6.34 -12.15
CA PRO A 14 23.30 -7.56 -11.59
C PRO A 14 22.36 -8.76 -11.61
N HIS A 15 21.05 -8.54 -11.51
CA HIS A 15 20.03 -9.60 -11.44
C HIS A 15 18.72 -9.12 -12.06
N LEU A 16 18.60 -9.22 -13.38
CA LEU A 16 17.42 -8.79 -14.13
C LEU A 16 16.40 -9.95 -14.18
N THR A 17 15.43 -9.91 -13.28
CA THR A 17 14.39 -10.92 -13.13
C THR A 17 13.00 -10.29 -13.02
N ARG A 18 11.95 -11.09 -13.19
CA ARG A 18 10.58 -10.64 -12.92
C ARG A 18 10.36 -10.45 -11.43
N ILE A 19 9.68 -9.38 -11.07
CA ILE A 19 9.35 -9.04 -9.68
C ILE A 19 7.85 -8.82 -9.46
N MET A 20 7.12 -8.32 -10.45
CA MET A 20 5.68 -8.08 -10.37
C MET A 20 4.86 -9.20 -10.99
N MET A 21 5.36 -9.76 -12.09
CA MET A 21 4.70 -10.85 -12.80
C MET A 21 5.25 -12.21 -12.36
N PRO A 22 4.46 -13.30 -12.47
CA PRO A 22 4.96 -14.65 -12.26
C PRO A 22 6.17 -14.95 -13.14
N LYS A 23 7.07 -15.81 -12.67
CA LYS A 23 8.28 -16.20 -13.43
C LYS A 23 7.96 -16.79 -14.81
N SER A 24 6.85 -17.52 -14.90
CA SER A 24 6.35 -18.15 -16.12
C SER A 24 5.68 -17.20 -17.11
N TRP A 25 5.41 -15.94 -16.71
CA TRP A 25 4.68 -15.00 -17.56
C TRP A 25 5.45 -14.67 -18.85
N GLN A 26 4.75 -14.64 -19.98
CA GLN A 26 5.31 -14.31 -21.28
C GLN A 26 4.97 -12.88 -21.70
N GLY A 27 5.96 -12.17 -22.26
CA GLY A 27 5.79 -10.79 -22.71
C GLY A 27 5.85 -9.76 -21.59
N HIS A 28 5.45 -8.53 -21.88
CA HIS A 28 5.54 -7.37 -21.01
C HIS A 28 4.20 -6.62 -21.02
N PRO A 29 3.41 -6.70 -19.94
CA PRO A 29 1.98 -6.30 -19.95
C PRO A 29 1.72 -4.83 -20.27
N LEU A 30 2.62 -3.91 -19.92
CA LEU A 30 2.43 -2.48 -20.18
C LEU A 30 2.86 -2.01 -21.58
N ARG A 31 3.41 -2.88 -22.40
CA ARG A 31 3.65 -2.56 -23.82
C ARG A 31 2.31 -2.35 -24.55
N LYS A 32 2.29 -1.40 -25.48
CA LYS A 32 1.06 -1.08 -26.22
C LYS A 32 0.64 -2.16 -27.23
N ASP A 33 1.59 -2.96 -27.69
CA ASP A 33 1.37 -4.13 -28.52
C ASP A 33 0.86 -5.36 -27.72
N TYR A 34 0.93 -5.33 -26.39
CA TYR A 34 0.37 -6.37 -25.52
C TYR A 34 -1.15 -6.18 -25.37
N PRO A 35 -1.97 -7.20 -25.71
CA PRO A 35 -3.42 -7.07 -25.71
C PRO A 35 -3.98 -6.82 -24.30
N ALA A 36 -4.81 -5.77 -24.14
CA ALA A 36 -5.42 -5.42 -22.85
C ALA A 36 -6.47 -6.45 -22.37
N ARG A 37 -6.81 -7.44 -23.18
CA ARG A 37 -7.73 -8.54 -22.86
C ARG A 37 -7.10 -9.92 -22.99
N ALA A 38 -5.77 -9.97 -23.07
CA ALA A 38 -5.05 -11.23 -23.13
C ALA A 38 -5.20 -11.99 -21.79
N THR A 39 -5.31 -13.30 -21.89
CA THR A 39 -5.15 -14.23 -20.78
C THR A 39 -3.95 -15.10 -21.09
N GLU A 40 -3.03 -15.21 -20.15
CA GLU A 40 -1.86 -16.07 -20.28
C GLU A 40 -2.18 -17.55 -20.00
N PHE A 41 -3.31 -17.80 -19.35
CA PHE A 41 -3.68 -19.15 -18.98
C PHE A 41 -4.62 -19.75 -20.01
N ASP A 42 -4.33 -20.97 -20.41
CA ASP A 42 -5.27 -21.79 -21.16
C ASP A 42 -6.56 -21.99 -20.33
N PRO A 43 -7.75 -21.66 -20.85
CA PRO A 43 -9.00 -21.83 -20.13
C PRO A 43 -9.28 -23.31 -19.78
N PHE A 44 -8.60 -24.25 -20.41
CA PHE A 44 -8.70 -25.69 -20.15
C PHE A 44 -7.56 -26.26 -19.31
N MET A 45 -6.73 -25.38 -18.71
CA MET A 45 -5.63 -25.83 -17.86
C MET A 45 -6.16 -26.67 -16.69
N LEU A 46 -5.61 -27.88 -16.56
CA LEU A 46 -5.94 -28.78 -15.45
C LEU A 46 -5.42 -28.20 -14.12
N ASP A 47 -6.18 -28.39 -13.05
CA ASP A 47 -5.84 -27.89 -11.71
C ASP A 47 -4.45 -28.34 -11.25
N ALA A 48 -4.02 -29.56 -11.59
CA ALA A 48 -2.69 -30.05 -11.27
C ALA A 48 -1.58 -29.23 -11.92
N VAL A 49 -1.71 -28.92 -13.23
CA VAL A 49 -0.73 -28.11 -13.96
C VAL A 49 -0.68 -26.69 -13.40
N LYS A 50 -1.82 -26.15 -13.00
CA LYS A 50 -1.90 -24.83 -12.36
C LYS A 50 -1.20 -24.83 -11.01
N GLN A 51 -1.40 -25.86 -10.19
CA GLN A 51 -0.74 -26.01 -8.89
C GLN A 51 0.77 -26.15 -9.05
N ASP A 52 1.24 -26.94 -10.00
CA ASP A 52 2.67 -27.08 -10.29
C ASP A 52 3.30 -25.73 -10.69
N GLN A 53 2.64 -24.95 -11.55
CA GLN A 53 3.10 -23.62 -11.92
C GLN A 53 3.11 -22.64 -10.74
N GLU A 54 2.10 -22.70 -9.87
CA GLU A 54 2.04 -21.88 -8.66
C GLU A 54 3.20 -22.22 -7.71
N GLN A 55 3.51 -23.52 -7.55
CA GLN A 55 4.66 -23.97 -6.74
C GLN A 55 5.99 -23.51 -7.34
N ASP A 56 6.20 -23.65 -8.64
CA ASP A 56 7.41 -23.21 -9.32
C ASP A 56 7.61 -21.68 -9.19
N ASN A 57 6.53 -20.91 -9.25
CA ASN A 57 6.60 -19.46 -9.05
C ASN A 57 7.02 -19.06 -7.63
N LEU A 58 6.69 -19.89 -6.64
CA LEU A 58 7.06 -19.66 -5.24
C LEU A 58 8.42 -20.27 -4.86
N LEU A 59 9.02 -21.07 -5.74
CA LEU A 59 10.31 -21.71 -5.47
C LEU A 59 11.41 -20.65 -5.37
N PHE A 60 12.05 -20.60 -4.20
CA PHE A 60 13.17 -19.71 -3.94
C PHE A 60 14.48 -20.51 -4.00
N LYS A 61 15.42 -20.03 -4.79
CA LYS A 61 16.75 -20.57 -4.91
C LYS A 61 17.76 -19.55 -4.38
N PRO A 62 18.32 -19.77 -3.16
CA PRO A 62 19.24 -18.81 -2.55
C PRO A 62 20.40 -18.40 -3.44
N GLU A 63 20.90 -19.33 -4.23
CA GLU A 63 22.07 -19.13 -5.09
C GLU A 63 21.80 -18.09 -6.19
N GLU A 64 20.57 -17.98 -6.68
CA GLU A 64 20.17 -16.96 -7.67
C GLU A 64 20.27 -15.55 -7.10
N TRP A 65 20.23 -15.41 -5.77
CA TRP A 65 20.33 -14.16 -5.05
C TRP A 65 21.70 -13.93 -4.39
N GLY A 66 22.67 -14.79 -4.69
CA GLY A 66 24.01 -14.72 -4.12
C GLY A 66 24.11 -15.14 -2.65
N MET A 67 23.10 -15.81 -2.12
CA MET A 67 23.07 -16.31 -0.74
C MET A 67 23.74 -17.69 -0.66
N ALA A 68 24.56 -17.88 0.35
CA ALA A 68 25.11 -19.20 0.69
C ALA A 68 24.08 -20.03 1.49
N ARG A 69 24.12 -21.37 1.36
CA ARG A 69 23.25 -22.25 2.15
C ARG A 69 23.74 -22.47 3.57
N GLY A 70 24.98 -22.17 3.86
CA GLY A 70 25.57 -22.33 5.17
C GLY A 70 26.96 -21.71 5.25
N ASN A 71 27.59 -21.87 6.40
CA ASN A 71 28.98 -21.53 6.65
C ASN A 71 29.80 -22.82 6.87
N GLU A 72 31.06 -22.69 7.30
CA GLU A 72 31.96 -23.86 7.53
C GLU A 72 31.50 -24.81 8.62
N ASN A 73 30.59 -24.37 9.50
CA ASN A 73 30.19 -25.13 10.68
C ASN A 73 28.70 -25.51 10.69
N GLU A 74 27.84 -24.71 10.07
CA GLU A 74 26.37 -24.86 10.17
C GLU A 74 25.66 -24.43 8.90
N ASP A 75 24.53 -25.08 8.61
CA ASP A 75 23.63 -24.66 7.54
C ASP A 75 22.73 -23.51 8.00
N TYR A 76 22.51 -22.53 7.12
CA TYR A 76 21.57 -21.45 7.37
C TYR A 76 20.13 -21.92 7.22
N MET A 77 19.27 -21.42 8.08
CA MET A 77 17.84 -21.61 7.94
C MET A 77 17.23 -20.55 7.02
N PHE A 78 16.40 -20.97 6.06
CA PHE A 78 15.62 -20.07 5.23
C PHE A 78 14.17 -20.06 5.73
N LEU A 79 13.71 -18.87 6.16
CA LEU A 79 12.37 -18.68 6.69
C LEU A 79 11.56 -17.78 5.74
N ASN A 80 10.36 -18.23 5.34
CA ASN A 80 9.40 -17.42 4.59
C ASN A 80 8.44 -16.73 5.56
N LEU A 81 8.46 -15.40 5.58
CA LEU A 81 7.43 -14.57 6.18
C LEU A 81 6.44 -14.14 5.08
N GLY A 82 5.24 -14.67 5.13
CA GLY A 82 4.24 -14.43 4.09
C GLY A 82 4.26 -15.49 2.96
N PRO A 83 3.47 -15.25 1.89
CA PRO A 83 2.75 -14.01 1.56
C PRO A 83 1.56 -13.66 2.46
N ASN A 84 1.01 -14.61 3.21
CA ASN A 84 -0.09 -14.40 4.14
C ASN A 84 0.42 -14.41 5.59
N HIS A 85 0.87 -13.27 6.07
CA HIS A 85 1.42 -13.08 7.40
C HIS A 85 0.82 -11.84 8.08
N PRO A 86 0.40 -11.90 9.35
CA PRO A 86 -0.26 -10.78 10.04
C PRO A 86 0.53 -9.47 10.04
N SER A 87 1.85 -9.53 10.20
CA SER A 87 2.72 -8.34 10.23
C SER A 87 3.08 -7.81 8.85
N ALA A 88 2.70 -8.47 7.77
CA ALA A 88 2.98 -8.02 6.41
C ALA A 88 2.00 -6.96 5.90
N HIS A 89 0.90 -6.69 6.62
CA HIS A 89 -0.14 -5.72 6.27
C HIS A 89 -0.67 -5.89 4.83
N GLY A 90 -0.87 -7.12 4.43
CA GLY A 90 -1.26 -7.51 3.09
C GLY A 90 -0.42 -8.67 2.58
N ALA A 91 -0.56 -9.05 1.32
CA ALA A 91 0.20 -10.15 0.74
C ALA A 91 1.62 -9.67 0.38
N PHE A 92 2.58 -10.06 1.19
CA PHE A 92 4.00 -9.73 1.03
C PHE A 92 4.84 -10.91 1.54
N ARG A 93 5.79 -11.36 0.75
CA ARG A 93 6.70 -12.42 1.14
C ARG A 93 8.09 -11.85 1.38
N LEU A 94 8.66 -12.21 2.51
CA LEU A 94 10.04 -11.90 2.86
C LEU A 94 10.77 -13.20 3.13
N VAL A 95 11.78 -13.52 2.33
CA VAL A 95 12.63 -14.67 2.54
C VAL A 95 13.82 -14.25 3.38
N LEU A 96 13.92 -14.78 4.59
CA LEU A 96 15.00 -14.50 5.53
C LEU A 96 16.02 -15.62 5.52
N GLN A 97 17.30 -15.25 5.50
CA GLN A 97 18.41 -16.15 5.80
C GLN A 97 18.81 -15.95 7.27
N LEU A 98 18.73 -17.00 8.04
CA LEU A 98 18.96 -16.96 9.49
C LEU A 98 20.16 -17.83 9.88
N ASP A 99 20.96 -17.27 10.80
CA ASP A 99 22.02 -17.97 11.53
C ASP A 99 21.56 -18.03 12.99
N GLY A 100 20.94 -19.14 13.39
CA GLY A 100 20.16 -19.19 14.62
C GLY A 100 19.00 -18.19 14.61
N GLU A 101 19.03 -17.18 15.48
CA GLU A 101 18.04 -16.09 15.55
C GLU A 101 18.51 -14.79 14.87
N GLU A 102 19.74 -14.77 14.34
CA GLU A 102 20.29 -13.59 13.68
C GLU A 102 19.93 -13.58 12.20
N ILE A 103 19.35 -12.49 11.74
CA ILE A 103 19.07 -12.27 10.32
C ILE A 103 20.37 -11.89 9.61
N ARG A 104 20.86 -12.74 8.71
CA ARG A 104 22.05 -12.51 7.89
C ARG A 104 21.73 -11.77 6.62
N ASP A 105 20.62 -12.14 5.97
CA ASP A 105 20.18 -11.52 4.73
C ASP A 105 18.67 -11.65 4.57
N CYS A 106 18.08 -10.85 3.68
CA CYS A 106 16.67 -10.92 3.37
C CYS A 106 16.38 -10.56 1.91
N VAL A 107 15.44 -11.26 1.31
CA VAL A 107 14.96 -10.99 -0.04
C VAL A 107 13.46 -10.72 0.00
N PRO A 108 13.01 -9.51 -0.36
CA PRO A 108 11.60 -9.22 -0.55
C PRO A 108 11.11 -9.84 -1.87
N ASP A 109 10.03 -10.60 -1.79
CA ASP A 109 9.33 -11.16 -2.94
C ASP A 109 7.96 -10.48 -3.02
N ILE A 110 7.78 -9.68 -4.07
CA ILE A 110 6.64 -8.78 -4.25
C ILE A 110 5.79 -9.21 -5.46
N GLY A 111 4.71 -8.50 -5.73
CA GLY A 111 3.81 -8.77 -6.85
C GLY A 111 2.46 -9.36 -6.45
N TYR A 112 2.29 -9.80 -5.21
CA TYR A 112 1.05 -10.43 -4.72
C TYR A 112 -0.17 -9.50 -4.73
N HIS A 113 0.05 -8.18 -4.73
CA HIS A 113 -0.98 -7.15 -4.88
C HIS A 113 -1.05 -6.57 -6.30
N HIS A 114 -0.21 -7.06 -7.21
CA HIS A 114 -0.24 -6.58 -8.60
C HIS A 114 -1.52 -7.03 -9.29
N ARG A 115 -2.32 -6.08 -9.74
CA ARG A 115 -3.63 -6.32 -10.35
C ARG A 115 -3.69 -5.92 -11.82
N GLY A 116 -2.59 -5.46 -12.40
CA GLY A 116 -2.56 -4.92 -13.76
C GLY A 116 -3.46 -3.69 -13.94
N ALA A 117 -3.57 -2.85 -12.89
CA ALA A 117 -4.49 -1.70 -12.90
C ALA A 117 -4.22 -0.74 -14.06
N GLU A 118 -2.95 -0.51 -14.39
CA GLU A 118 -2.54 0.35 -15.50
C GLU A 118 -3.02 -0.22 -16.85
N LYS A 119 -2.89 -1.53 -17.03
CA LYS A 119 -3.35 -2.20 -18.25
C LYS A 119 -4.87 -2.22 -18.34
N MET A 120 -5.55 -2.44 -17.23
CA MET A 120 -7.02 -2.32 -17.18
C MET A 120 -7.47 -0.89 -17.49
N GLY A 121 -6.71 0.12 -17.09
CA GLY A 121 -6.98 1.53 -17.36
C GLY A 121 -7.05 1.85 -18.87
N GLU A 122 -6.30 1.14 -19.71
CA GLU A 122 -6.37 1.30 -21.17
C GLU A 122 -7.76 0.97 -21.76
N ARG A 123 -8.57 0.20 -21.04
CA ARG A 123 -9.91 -0.25 -21.46
C ARG A 123 -11.04 0.55 -20.83
N GLN A 124 -10.73 1.39 -19.86
CA GLN A 124 -11.71 2.14 -19.10
C GLN A 124 -11.88 3.56 -19.63
N SER A 125 -13.07 4.13 -19.42
CA SER A 125 -13.21 5.58 -19.52
C SER A 125 -12.56 6.28 -18.33
N TRP A 126 -12.26 7.55 -18.46
CA TRP A 126 -11.70 8.37 -17.36
C TRP A 126 -12.53 8.27 -16.07
N HIS A 127 -13.86 8.23 -16.17
CA HIS A 127 -14.75 8.07 -15.02
C HIS A 127 -14.77 6.65 -14.47
N SER A 128 -14.79 5.64 -15.34
CA SER A 128 -14.84 4.22 -14.93
C SER A 128 -13.56 3.77 -14.23
N TYR A 129 -12.45 4.49 -14.42
CA TYR A 129 -11.18 4.19 -13.78
C TYR A 129 -11.09 4.70 -12.33
N ILE A 130 -11.91 5.69 -11.93
CA ILE A 130 -11.88 6.26 -10.57
C ILE A 130 -11.95 5.20 -9.46
N PRO A 131 -12.83 4.17 -9.52
CA PRO A 131 -12.88 3.13 -8.51
C PRO A 131 -11.56 2.33 -8.33
N TYR A 132 -10.75 2.22 -9.35
CA TYR A 132 -9.43 1.57 -9.23
C TYR A 132 -8.47 2.40 -8.39
N THR A 133 -8.56 3.72 -8.47
CA THR A 133 -7.70 4.63 -7.70
C THR A 133 -7.99 4.57 -6.21
N ASP A 134 -9.23 4.35 -5.76
CA ASP A 134 -9.57 4.14 -4.34
C ASP A 134 -8.75 3.00 -3.70
N ARG A 135 -8.35 2.02 -4.48
CA ARG A 135 -7.73 0.78 -4.03
C ARG A 135 -6.21 0.77 -4.19
N VAL A 136 -5.62 1.86 -4.65
CA VAL A 136 -4.14 2.01 -4.73
C VAL A 136 -3.54 1.94 -3.33
N GLU A 137 -4.13 2.67 -2.40
CA GLU A 137 -3.91 2.55 -0.97
C GLU A 137 -5.29 2.44 -0.31
N TYR A 138 -5.67 1.22 0.08
CA TYR A 138 -7.06 0.90 0.48
C TYR A 138 -7.56 1.60 1.75
N LEU A 139 -6.68 2.22 2.53
CA LEU A 139 -7.06 3.03 3.67
C LEU A 139 -7.28 4.50 3.31
N GLY A 140 -6.64 4.96 2.25
CA GLY A 140 -6.70 6.33 1.77
C GLY A 140 -7.99 6.68 1.02
N GLY A 141 -8.70 5.67 0.48
CA GLY A 141 -9.97 5.87 -0.19
C GLY A 141 -9.96 7.05 -1.19
N VAL A 142 -10.83 8.03 -0.97
CA VAL A 142 -10.93 9.19 -1.87
C VAL A 142 -9.67 10.05 -1.94
N MET A 143 -8.78 9.97 -0.96
CA MET A 143 -7.49 10.67 -1.01
C MET A 143 -6.68 10.22 -2.23
N ASN A 144 -6.79 8.96 -2.63
CA ASN A 144 -6.14 8.43 -3.82
C ASN A 144 -6.82 8.87 -5.13
N ASN A 145 -8.12 9.19 -5.09
CA ASN A 145 -8.79 9.77 -6.27
C ASN A 145 -8.27 11.17 -6.59
N LEU A 146 -7.87 11.93 -5.57
CA LEU A 146 -7.54 13.35 -5.73
C LEU A 146 -6.48 13.62 -6.79
N PRO A 147 -5.28 13.01 -6.75
CA PRO A 147 -4.26 13.25 -7.77
C PRO A 147 -4.73 12.85 -9.17
N TYR A 148 -5.52 11.79 -9.29
CA TYR A 148 -6.06 11.34 -10.56
C TYR A 148 -7.04 12.35 -11.16
N VAL A 149 -8.06 12.77 -10.39
CA VAL A 149 -9.07 13.72 -10.90
C VAL A 149 -8.44 15.08 -11.20
N LEU A 150 -7.50 15.56 -10.38
CA LEU A 150 -6.77 16.81 -10.62
C LEU A 150 -5.92 16.74 -11.91
N ALA A 151 -5.26 15.61 -12.16
CA ALA A 151 -4.47 15.42 -13.36
C ALA A 151 -5.34 15.44 -14.63
N VAL A 152 -6.48 14.75 -14.59
CA VAL A 152 -7.43 14.72 -15.71
C VAL A 152 -8.09 16.10 -15.93
N GLU A 153 -8.48 16.78 -14.86
CA GLU A 153 -9.05 18.13 -14.94
C GLU A 153 -8.06 19.14 -15.54
N LYS A 154 -6.79 19.05 -15.10
CA LYS A 154 -5.72 19.89 -15.67
C LYS A 154 -5.50 19.61 -17.15
N LEU A 155 -5.47 18.32 -17.54
CA LEU A 155 -5.31 17.92 -18.95
C LEU A 155 -6.46 18.39 -19.82
N ALA A 156 -7.70 18.29 -19.32
CA ALA A 156 -8.91 18.67 -20.04
C ALA A 156 -9.27 20.18 -19.92
N GLY A 157 -8.53 20.95 -19.13
CA GLY A 157 -8.83 22.37 -18.88
C GLY A 157 -10.11 22.61 -18.06
N ILE A 158 -10.59 21.61 -17.31
CA ILE A 158 -11.79 21.70 -16.48
C ILE A 158 -11.47 22.47 -15.21
N LYS A 159 -12.26 23.49 -14.92
CA LYS A 159 -12.19 24.24 -13.66
C LYS A 159 -13.35 23.86 -12.76
N VAL A 160 -13.05 23.60 -11.49
CA VAL A 160 -14.06 23.30 -10.47
C VAL A 160 -14.31 24.53 -9.59
N PRO A 161 -15.52 24.68 -9.00
CA PRO A 161 -15.78 25.73 -8.03
C PRO A 161 -14.94 25.56 -6.75
N ASN A 162 -14.54 26.67 -6.11
CA ASN A 162 -13.80 26.66 -4.85
C ASN A 162 -14.47 25.81 -3.74
N ARG A 163 -15.81 25.75 -3.73
CA ARG A 163 -16.53 24.88 -2.80
C ARG A 163 -16.16 23.40 -2.97
N VAL A 164 -16.01 22.94 -4.20
CA VAL A 164 -15.60 21.56 -4.51
C VAL A 164 -14.20 21.27 -3.98
N ASP A 165 -13.26 22.20 -4.20
CA ASP A 165 -11.89 22.04 -3.71
C ASP A 165 -11.84 21.95 -2.19
N MET A 166 -12.60 22.80 -1.48
CA MET A 166 -12.68 22.74 -0.02
C MET A 166 -13.29 21.43 0.47
N ILE A 167 -14.33 20.93 -0.19
CA ILE A 167 -14.95 19.64 0.15
C ILE A 167 -13.97 18.50 -0.09
N ARG A 168 -13.25 18.50 -1.21
CA ARG A 168 -12.24 17.46 -1.52
C ARG A 168 -11.12 17.45 -0.49
N VAL A 169 -10.60 18.62 -0.09
CA VAL A 169 -9.58 18.71 0.95
C VAL A 169 -10.12 18.15 2.27
N MET A 170 -11.29 18.56 2.71
CA MET A 170 -11.91 18.08 3.93
C MET A 170 -12.05 16.55 3.94
N MET A 171 -12.58 15.99 2.86
CA MET A 171 -12.77 14.53 2.74
C MET A 171 -11.44 13.79 2.66
N ALA A 172 -10.45 14.31 1.94
CA ALA A 172 -9.12 13.71 1.88
C ALA A 172 -8.47 13.66 3.27
N GLU A 173 -8.62 14.72 4.08
CA GLU A 173 -8.07 14.75 5.44
C GLU A 173 -8.83 13.81 6.40
N LEU A 174 -10.13 13.63 6.25
CA LEU A 174 -10.88 12.62 7.02
C LEU A 174 -10.35 11.20 6.75
N PHE A 175 -10.12 10.87 5.50
CA PHE A 175 -9.52 9.59 5.10
C PHE A 175 -8.06 9.48 5.58
N ARG A 176 -7.29 10.55 5.54
CA ARG A 176 -5.92 10.59 6.05
C ARG A 176 -5.88 10.31 7.56
N ILE A 177 -6.74 10.93 8.34
CA ILE A 177 -6.80 10.71 9.80
C ILE A 177 -7.15 9.25 10.09
N GLN A 178 -8.13 8.68 9.41
CA GLN A 178 -8.50 7.28 9.63
C GLN A 178 -7.40 6.30 9.21
N SER A 179 -6.64 6.60 8.15
CA SER A 179 -5.47 5.84 7.72
C SER A 179 -4.36 5.89 8.78
N HIS A 180 -4.08 7.08 9.32
CA HIS A 180 -3.09 7.24 10.38
C HIS A 180 -3.46 6.51 11.68
N LEU A 181 -4.73 6.48 12.04
CA LEU A 181 -5.19 5.71 13.22
C LEU A 181 -4.94 4.20 13.02
N LEU A 182 -5.19 3.68 11.82
CA LEU A 182 -4.89 2.28 11.53
C LEU A 182 -3.37 2.03 11.59
N PHE A 183 -2.60 2.84 10.89
CA PHE A 183 -1.14 2.74 10.89
C PHE A 183 -0.59 2.73 12.33
N LEU A 184 -0.99 3.70 13.14
CA LEU A 184 -0.53 3.80 14.51
C LEU A 184 -0.85 2.53 15.32
N GLY A 185 -2.09 2.04 15.24
CA GLY A 185 -2.52 0.86 15.98
C GLY A 185 -1.77 -0.41 15.58
N THR A 186 -1.68 -0.69 14.28
CA THR A 186 -1.05 -1.91 13.75
C THR A 186 0.47 -1.87 13.90
N TYR A 187 1.11 -0.73 13.69
CA TYR A 187 2.54 -0.58 13.90
C TYR A 187 2.95 -0.85 15.35
N ILE A 188 2.21 -0.29 16.32
CA ILE A 188 2.47 -0.53 17.73
C ILE A 188 2.22 -2.01 18.09
N GLN A 189 1.23 -2.64 17.47
CA GLN A 189 0.98 -4.07 17.60
C GLN A 189 2.16 -4.90 17.10
N ASP A 190 2.71 -4.59 15.95
CA ASP A 190 3.87 -5.30 15.38
C ASP A 190 5.12 -5.15 16.26
N VAL A 191 5.28 -4.01 16.92
CA VAL A 191 6.36 -3.77 17.89
C VAL A 191 6.09 -4.45 19.25
N GLY A 192 4.91 -5.08 19.44
CA GLY A 192 4.62 -5.97 20.56
C GLY A 192 3.58 -5.46 21.57
N ALA A 193 2.80 -4.42 21.25
CA ALA A 193 1.75 -3.90 22.13
C ALA A 193 0.35 -3.97 21.49
N MET A 194 -0.45 -4.98 21.88
CA MET A 194 -1.77 -5.25 21.33
C MET A 194 -2.84 -4.18 21.68
N THR A 195 -2.79 -3.60 22.87
CA THR A 195 -3.87 -2.75 23.39
C THR A 195 -4.19 -1.51 22.52
N PRO A 196 -3.20 -0.77 21.99
CA PRO A 196 -3.48 0.43 21.19
C PRO A 196 -4.33 0.19 19.93
N VAL A 197 -4.22 -0.99 19.29
CA VAL A 197 -5.01 -1.30 18.09
C VAL A 197 -6.51 -1.27 18.35
N PHE A 198 -6.96 -1.77 19.49
CA PHE A 198 -8.39 -1.77 19.83
C PHE A 198 -8.94 -0.35 20.02
N PHE A 199 -8.16 0.54 20.63
CA PHE A 199 -8.57 1.94 20.79
C PHE A 199 -8.59 2.68 19.44
N THR A 200 -7.55 2.53 18.64
CA THR A 200 -7.49 3.21 17.32
C THR A 200 -8.60 2.73 16.40
N PHE A 201 -8.92 1.44 16.40
CA PHE A 201 -10.03 0.90 15.60
C PHE A 201 -11.40 1.39 16.09
N THR A 202 -11.60 1.52 17.39
CA THR A 202 -12.82 2.12 17.95
C THR A 202 -12.95 3.59 17.53
N ASP A 203 -11.85 4.34 17.54
CA ASP A 203 -11.86 5.75 17.14
C ASP A 203 -12.05 5.92 15.62
N ARG A 204 -11.49 5.02 14.80
CA ARG A 204 -11.78 4.97 13.37
C ARG A 204 -13.27 4.79 13.07
N GLN A 205 -13.98 4.03 13.88
CA GLN A 205 -15.42 3.83 13.70
C GLN A 205 -16.21 5.14 13.72
N LYS A 206 -15.81 6.11 14.55
CA LYS A 206 -16.46 7.44 14.62
C LYS A 206 -16.23 8.22 13.32
N ILE A 207 -15.02 8.12 12.73
CA ILE A 207 -14.71 8.75 11.45
C ILE A 207 -15.50 8.09 10.32
N TYR A 208 -15.61 6.77 10.34
CA TYR A 208 -16.47 6.06 9.38
C TYR A 208 -17.92 6.50 9.43
N THR A 209 -18.46 6.84 10.60
CA THR A 209 -19.82 7.41 10.71
C THR A 209 -19.95 8.71 9.90
N ILE A 210 -18.92 9.56 9.92
CA ILE A 210 -18.89 10.79 9.10
C ILE A 210 -18.80 10.45 7.61
N ILE A 211 -17.85 9.61 7.24
CA ILE A 211 -17.59 9.23 5.85
C ILE A 211 -18.82 8.57 5.22
N GLU A 212 -19.42 7.62 5.92
CA GLU A 212 -20.62 6.89 5.49
C GLU A 212 -21.82 7.81 5.31
N ALA A 213 -22.04 8.74 6.25
CA ALA A 213 -23.13 9.71 6.15
C ALA A 213 -22.95 10.67 4.93
N ILE A 214 -21.71 10.99 4.56
CA ILE A 214 -21.42 11.89 3.43
C ILE A 214 -21.40 11.12 2.11
N THR A 215 -20.79 9.94 2.07
CA THR A 215 -20.49 9.24 0.79
C THR A 215 -21.37 8.02 0.52
N GLY A 216 -22.04 7.49 1.55
CA GLY A 216 -22.79 6.24 1.48
C GLY A 216 -21.93 4.98 1.58
N ALA A 217 -20.59 5.10 1.71
CA ALA A 217 -19.67 3.99 1.84
C ALA A 217 -18.58 4.28 2.86
N ARG A 218 -17.96 3.22 3.39
CA ARG A 218 -16.98 3.32 4.49
C ARG A 218 -15.52 3.42 4.03
N MET A 219 -15.14 2.73 2.94
CA MET A 219 -13.73 2.59 2.52
C MET A 219 -13.49 3.08 1.09
N HIS A 220 -14.29 2.63 0.13
CA HIS A 220 -14.04 2.85 -1.31
C HIS A 220 -15.24 3.49 -1.99
N PRO A 221 -15.56 4.75 -1.66
CA PRO A 221 -16.77 5.39 -2.17
C PRO A 221 -16.66 5.87 -3.63
N ALA A 222 -15.46 5.94 -4.20
CA ALA A 222 -15.21 6.53 -5.51
C ALA A 222 -15.94 7.89 -5.67
N TRP A 223 -15.86 8.72 -4.65
CA TRP A 223 -16.76 9.86 -4.46
C TRP A 223 -16.28 11.12 -5.16
N PHE A 224 -14.96 11.30 -5.35
CA PHE A 224 -14.44 12.39 -6.20
C PHE A 224 -14.73 12.05 -7.65
N ARG A 225 -15.17 13.06 -8.40
CA ARG A 225 -15.50 12.95 -9.81
C ARG A 225 -14.71 13.99 -10.60
N ILE A 226 -14.45 13.73 -11.87
CA ILE A 226 -13.88 14.73 -12.78
C ILE A 226 -14.91 15.84 -12.92
N GLY A 227 -14.53 17.06 -12.59
CA GLY A 227 -15.40 18.23 -12.56
C GLY A 227 -16.16 18.47 -11.25
N GLY A 228 -15.98 17.58 -10.22
CA GLY A 228 -16.70 17.78 -8.96
C GLY A 228 -16.59 16.66 -7.97
N VAL A 229 -17.68 16.42 -7.27
CA VAL A 229 -17.93 15.32 -6.34
C VAL A 229 -19.25 14.64 -6.70
N ALA A 230 -19.48 13.43 -6.20
CA ALA A 230 -20.66 12.65 -6.58
C ALA A 230 -21.99 13.30 -6.20
N HIS A 231 -22.05 13.98 -5.05
CA HIS A 231 -23.19 14.75 -4.57
C HIS A 231 -22.73 15.73 -3.49
N ASP A 232 -23.56 16.69 -3.13
CA ASP A 232 -23.24 17.70 -2.11
C ASP A 232 -23.29 17.10 -0.68
N LEU A 233 -22.77 17.84 0.27
CA LEU A 233 -22.75 17.47 1.67
C LEU A 233 -24.18 17.40 2.24
N PRO A 234 -24.50 16.38 3.06
CA PRO A 234 -25.82 16.26 3.66
C PRO A 234 -26.09 17.35 4.71
N THR A 235 -27.35 17.68 4.95
CA THR A 235 -27.72 18.60 6.01
C THR A 235 -27.17 18.13 7.36
N GLY A 236 -26.54 19.02 8.13
CA GLY A 236 -25.97 18.70 9.45
C GLY A 236 -24.55 18.13 9.43
N TRP A 237 -23.91 18.03 8.28
CA TRP A 237 -22.55 17.50 8.15
C TRP A 237 -21.52 18.15 9.09
N ALA A 238 -21.59 19.45 9.29
CA ALA A 238 -20.66 20.17 10.15
C ALA A 238 -20.81 19.76 11.63
N ARG A 239 -22.05 19.59 12.09
CA ARG A 239 -22.32 19.07 13.44
C ARG A 239 -21.84 17.63 13.58
N LEU A 240 -22.04 16.80 12.56
CA LEU A 240 -21.58 15.43 12.55
C LEU A 240 -20.04 15.35 12.72
N ILE A 241 -19.28 16.22 12.02
CA ILE A 241 -17.83 16.32 12.20
C ILE A 241 -17.47 16.84 13.61
N GLN A 242 -18.18 17.86 14.10
CA GLN A 242 -17.95 18.40 15.41
C GLN A 242 -18.10 17.32 16.49
N ASP A 243 -19.20 16.55 16.45
CA ASP A 243 -19.53 15.56 17.46
C ASP A 243 -18.66 14.28 17.36
N ASN A 244 -18.37 13.82 16.13
CA ASN A 244 -17.66 12.55 15.90
C ASN A 244 -16.15 12.70 15.64
N LEU A 245 -15.60 13.89 15.62
CA LEU A 245 -14.16 14.11 15.42
C LEU A 245 -13.60 15.20 16.36
N LEU A 246 -14.02 16.45 16.17
CA LEU A 246 -13.34 17.59 16.81
C LEU A 246 -13.49 17.63 18.33
N SER A 247 -14.60 17.12 18.86
CA SER A 247 -14.88 17.13 20.29
C SER A 247 -13.99 16.19 21.12
N TRP A 248 -13.48 15.11 20.52
CA TRP A 248 -12.77 14.07 21.27
C TRP A 248 -11.34 13.81 20.75
N LEU A 249 -11.05 13.98 19.46
CA LEU A 249 -9.76 13.61 18.88
C LEU A 249 -8.55 14.26 19.57
N PRO A 250 -8.57 15.57 19.93
CA PRO A 250 -7.42 16.17 20.61
C PRO A 250 -7.07 15.51 21.95
N LYS A 251 -8.09 15.12 22.73
CA LYS A 251 -7.87 14.38 23.99
C LYS A 251 -7.33 12.98 23.73
N ARG A 252 -7.85 12.30 22.72
CA ARG A 252 -7.40 10.96 22.35
C ARG A 252 -5.96 10.95 21.85
N LEU A 253 -5.54 11.96 21.11
CA LEU A 253 -4.14 12.08 20.68
C LEU A 253 -3.19 12.21 21.86
N MET A 254 -3.55 12.94 22.90
CA MET A 254 -2.76 13.01 24.12
C MET A 254 -2.68 11.66 24.87
N GLU A 255 -3.77 10.87 24.83
CA GLU A 255 -3.78 9.52 25.39
C GLU A 255 -2.86 8.58 24.60
N TYR A 256 -2.88 8.63 23.27
CA TYR A 256 -1.96 7.85 22.41
C TYR A 256 -0.50 8.26 22.62
N GLU A 257 -0.23 9.54 22.73
CA GLU A 257 1.11 10.02 23.03
C GLU A 257 1.62 9.44 24.36
N LYS A 258 0.78 9.49 25.42
CA LYS A 258 1.15 8.97 26.74
C LYS A 258 1.29 7.46 26.76
N ALA A 259 0.32 6.75 26.18
CA ALA A 259 0.24 5.28 26.26
C ALA A 259 1.24 4.58 25.34
N ALA A 260 1.54 5.17 24.18
CA ALA A 260 2.37 4.56 23.14
C ALA A 260 3.67 5.35 22.91
N MET A 261 3.62 6.59 22.44
CA MET A 261 4.82 7.31 21.97
C MET A 261 5.83 7.58 23.08
N ARG A 262 5.38 7.76 24.33
CA ARG A 262 6.26 7.93 25.49
C ARG A 262 6.64 6.62 26.19
N ASN A 263 6.16 5.49 25.68
CA ASN A 263 6.48 4.19 26.26
C ASN A 263 7.97 3.86 26.04
N SER A 264 8.68 3.51 27.11
CA SER A 264 10.12 3.24 27.04
C SER A 264 10.47 2.01 26.19
N ILE A 265 9.61 1.00 26.20
CA ILE A 265 9.80 -0.24 25.41
C ILE A 265 9.66 0.08 23.92
N LEU A 266 8.59 0.78 23.54
CA LEU A 266 8.39 1.20 22.16
C LEU A 266 9.59 2.05 21.67
N ARG A 267 9.99 3.03 22.45
CA ARG A 267 11.13 3.90 22.12
C ARG A 267 12.43 3.11 21.99
N GLY A 268 12.69 2.16 22.90
CA GLY A 268 13.87 1.31 22.85
C GLY A 268 13.91 0.38 21.63
N ARG A 269 12.74 0.01 21.08
CA ARG A 269 12.63 -0.84 19.90
C ARG A 269 12.63 -0.07 18.57
N THR A 270 12.46 1.25 18.59
CA THR A 270 12.26 2.03 17.35
C THR A 270 13.32 3.12 17.15
N ILE A 271 13.83 3.75 18.22
CA ILE A 271 14.81 4.84 18.10
C ILE A 271 16.14 4.29 17.58
N GLY A 272 16.63 4.87 16.48
CA GLY A 272 17.89 4.47 15.84
C GLY A 272 17.83 3.24 14.97
N VAL A 273 16.67 2.55 14.91
CA VAL A 273 16.46 1.40 14.03
C VAL A 273 16.10 1.88 12.63
N ALA A 274 16.77 1.30 11.60
CA ALA A 274 16.54 1.61 10.19
C ALA A 274 16.67 3.12 9.87
N ALA A 275 17.55 3.83 10.55
CA ALA A 275 17.79 5.24 10.31
C ALA A 275 18.50 5.46 8.97
N TYR A 276 17.99 6.37 8.16
CA TYR A 276 18.59 6.78 6.89
C TYR A 276 18.48 8.30 6.74
N ASN A 277 19.42 8.87 5.97
CA ASN A 277 19.46 10.31 5.71
C ASN A 277 18.76 10.66 4.37
N THR A 278 18.62 11.97 4.11
CA THR A 278 17.97 12.48 2.89
C THR A 278 18.65 11.98 1.60
N ALA A 279 19.99 11.91 1.57
CA ALA A 279 20.72 11.45 0.39
C ALA A 279 20.43 9.97 0.09
N GLN A 280 20.40 9.14 1.12
CA GLN A 280 20.01 7.73 1.00
C GLN A 280 18.55 7.58 0.56
N ALA A 281 17.63 8.35 1.16
CA ALA A 281 16.24 8.34 0.77
C ALA A 281 16.05 8.70 -0.70
N LEU A 282 16.72 9.71 -1.21
CA LEU A 282 16.68 10.11 -2.62
C LEU A 282 17.29 9.05 -3.54
N ALA A 283 18.42 8.46 -3.16
CA ALA A 283 19.07 7.40 -3.95
C ALA A 283 18.18 6.14 -4.10
N TRP A 284 17.41 5.80 -3.05
CA TRP A 284 16.47 4.69 -3.06
C TRP A 284 15.08 5.03 -3.62
N GLY A 285 14.85 6.29 -4.03
CA GLY A 285 13.56 6.72 -4.55
C GLY A 285 12.44 6.76 -3.50
N THR A 286 12.80 6.92 -2.23
CA THR A 286 11.83 7.02 -1.13
C THR A 286 10.93 8.24 -1.30
N THR A 287 9.64 8.09 -1.07
CA THR A 287 8.63 9.16 -1.16
C THR A 287 7.78 9.22 0.12
N GLY A 288 6.89 10.22 0.19
CA GLY A 288 5.90 10.33 1.25
C GLY A 288 6.49 10.63 2.62
N GLY A 289 5.94 10.01 3.67
CA GLY A 289 6.31 10.21 5.06
C GLY A 289 7.76 9.87 5.37
N GLY A 290 8.30 8.81 4.76
CA GLY A 290 9.68 8.39 4.91
C GLY A 290 10.66 9.46 4.46
N LEU A 291 10.46 10.04 3.27
CA LEU A 291 11.30 11.13 2.77
C LEU A 291 11.19 12.40 3.64
N ARG A 292 9.97 12.77 4.03
CA ARG A 292 9.75 13.94 4.90
C ARG A 292 10.40 13.80 6.26
N ALA A 293 10.52 12.59 6.80
CA ALA A 293 11.16 12.33 8.08
C ALA A 293 12.68 12.57 8.05
N THR A 294 13.29 12.65 6.87
CA THR A 294 14.73 12.89 6.73
C THR A 294 15.14 14.37 6.70
N GLY A 295 14.18 15.32 6.70
CA GLY A 295 14.41 16.78 6.73
C GLY A 295 13.80 17.56 5.58
#